data_85c9a4bb431bfed1028d35f59a354d44
#
_entry.id   85c9a4bb431bfed1028d35f59a354d44
#
_cell.length_a   1.000
_cell.length_b   1.000
_cell.length_c   1.000
_cell.angle_alpha   90.00
_cell.angle_beta   90.00
_cell.angle_gamma   90.00
#
_symmetry.space_group_name_H-M   'P 1'
#
loop_
_entity.id
_entity.type
_entity.pdbx_description
1 polymer ?
#
loop_
_entity_poly.entity_id
_entity_poly.type
_entity_poly.pdbx_seq_one_letter_code
_entity_poly.pdbx_strand_id
1 'polypeptide(L)'
;MTEHKVAVCYRFNLWQTAAFPYFTEPFPAGILKKNDHTQGGHIMDYSIIGFPRIGIHRELKFATEAYFRSEIDADELKRVVSQQRMEQWTRQRDAGAGFLPSNDFSLYDGMLGTAYMLNAIPRRYADLRLSDIDTYFAMARGYQGAQGDVKAFTMKKWFNTNYHYMVPELDDDMELKLRSDAFLDGFHQARSLGIQTKPVVAGPFTFLKLARCTGNKSATDFVDDILFAYADILKRCGENGVEWLQVDEPYLVMDLTMGDVALFRKLYQTLLEQKGTVKVLLQTYFGDVRDCYRQLCELPFDGIGLDFVEGKQTAALVAANGFPKDKILFAGLVNGKNIWRTNYKDVLERIAGLKSCCDHIVLSTSCSLLHVPYTVKNEPQLSTEIIRLFFFAYEKLDELRELCCLAELADYSCDRRYLQNQELFQTSELRTDTEVQKQVAALTESDFTRRVPRKERQATQKELLNLPLLPTTTIGSFPQTKEVKQNRTKFGKGEISEEEYRNNAKGFIRDCIALQENIGLDVLVHGEFERNDMVEFFGENLSGYVFTIGGWVQSYGTRGVKPPIVFGDVKRKKSITTDYIRYANSLTDKDVNGMLTGPVTILNWSFPREDISTQEMMYQIGL
;
A
#
# COMPACT_ATOMS: atom_id res chain seq x y z
N MET A 1 -43.77 4.06 -2.82
CA MET A 1 -42.44 4.36 -2.21
C MET A 1 -42.13 3.45 -1.02
N THR A 2 -42.32 2.13 -1.12
CA THR A 2 -42.19 1.19 0.03
C THR A 2 -41.61 -0.18 -0.37
N GLU A 3 -41.15 -0.40 -1.58
CA GLU A 3 -40.61 -1.72 -1.98
C GLU A 3 -39.10 -1.78 -2.23
N HIS A 4 -38.39 -0.64 -2.26
CA HIS A 4 -36.94 -0.63 -2.48
C HIS A 4 -36.08 -0.69 -1.21
N LYS A 5 -36.66 -0.51 -0.01
CA LYS A 5 -35.91 -0.59 1.25
C LYS A 5 -35.69 -2.01 1.77
N VAL A 6 -36.42 -2.99 1.27
CA VAL A 6 -36.32 -4.40 1.71
C VAL A 6 -35.25 -5.18 0.94
N ALA A 7 -34.86 -4.77 -0.26
CA ALA A 7 -33.94 -5.51 -1.10
C ALA A 7 -32.45 -5.41 -0.68
N VAL A 8 -32.08 -4.39 0.09
CA VAL A 8 -30.68 -4.21 0.55
C VAL A 8 -30.36 -5.03 1.81
N CYS A 9 -31.35 -5.26 2.68
CA CYS A 9 -31.18 -6.12 3.86
C CYS A 9 -31.15 -7.62 3.54
N TYR A 10 -31.76 -8.07 2.44
CA TYR A 10 -31.81 -9.50 2.09
C TYR A 10 -30.56 -10.06 1.41
N ARG A 11 -29.64 -9.21 0.91
CA ARG A 11 -28.36 -9.68 0.34
C ARG A 11 -27.26 -9.93 1.37
N PHE A 12 -27.41 -9.48 2.60
CA PHE A 12 -26.44 -9.72 3.67
C PHE A 12 -26.61 -11.05 4.42
N ASN A 13 -27.78 -11.71 4.32
CA ASN A 13 -28.08 -12.91 5.10
C ASN A 13 -27.98 -14.26 4.33
N LEU A 14 -27.57 -14.27 3.06
CA LEU A 14 -27.54 -15.49 2.25
C LEU A 14 -26.18 -16.20 2.13
N TRP A 15 -25.14 -15.73 2.89
CA TRP A 15 -23.80 -16.33 2.85
C TRP A 15 -23.37 -17.03 4.14
N GLN A 16 -24.30 -17.32 5.06
CA GLN A 16 -23.98 -18.01 6.32
C GLN A 16 -23.99 -19.53 6.26
N THR A 17 -24.27 -20.16 5.13
CA THR A 17 -24.28 -21.62 5.03
C THR A 17 -23.61 -22.13 3.74
N ALA A 18 -22.30 -22.06 3.69
CA ALA A 18 -21.48 -22.96 2.89
C ALA A 18 -20.23 -23.29 3.72
N ALA A 19 -20.35 -24.31 4.56
CA ALA A 19 -19.24 -24.95 5.24
C ALA A 19 -18.40 -25.69 4.19
N PHE A 20 -17.18 -25.24 3.95
CA PHE A 20 -16.16 -25.99 3.22
C PHE A 20 -15.34 -26.81 4.22
N PRO A 21 -15.19 -28.13 4.03
CA PRO A 21 -14.47 -29.01 4.93
C PRO A 21 -13.00 -29.16 4.51
N TYR A 22 -12.17 -28.15 4.69
CA TYR A 22 -10.72 -28.29 4.71
C TYR A 22 -10.15 -27.14 5.56
N PHE A 23 -9.55 -27.48 6.68
CA PHE A 23 -9.08 -26.65 7.80
C PHE A 23 -10.11 -26.39 8.91
N THR A 24 -10.78 -27.44 9.35
CA THR A 24 -11.46 -27.46 10.66
C THR A 24 -10.64 -28.29 11.65
N GLU A 25 -9.45 -27.87 11.99
CA GLU A 25 -9.03 -27.93 13.37
C GLU A 25 -8.77 -26.49 13.82
N PRO A 26 -9.61 -25.95 14.70
CA PRO A 26 -9.15 -24.82 15.48
C PRO A 26 -7.94 -25.35 16.23
N PHE A 27 -6.75 -24.73 16.00
CA PHE A 27 -5.67 -24.88 16.97
C PHE A 27 -6.30 -24.73 18.36
N PRO A 28 -6.00 -25.60 19.31
CA PRO A 28 -6.66 -25.59 20.60
C PRO A 28 -6.54 -24.17 21.16
N ALA A 29 -7.69 -23.52 21.30
CA ALA A 29 -7.85 -22.24 21.98
C ALA A 29 -7.69 -22.46 23.48
N GLY A 30 -6.53 -22.89 23.84
CA GLY A 30 -6.20 -23.26 25.20
C GLY A 30 -4.69 -23.44 25.32
N ILE A 31 -3.96 -22.35 25.31
CA ILE A 31 -2.66 -22.13 25.97
C ILE A 31 -2.21 -20.74 25.52
N LEU A 32 -2.55 -19.80 26.32
CA LEU A 32 -1.88 -18.59 26.72
C LEU A 32 -2.95 -17.56 27.17
N LYS A 33 -3.60 -17.87 28.30
CA LYS A 33 -4.11 -16.80 29.14
C LYS A 33 -2.88 -16.01 29.60
N LYS A 34 -2.88 -14.71 29.42
CA LYS A 34 -1.88 -13.73 29.89
C LYS A 34 -1.66 -13.74 31.43
N ASN A 35 -2.07 -14.79 32.16
CA ASN A 35 -2.02 -14.92 33.62
C ASN A 35 -1.48 -16.27 34.13
N ASP A 36 -0.52 -16.88 33.44
CA ASP A 36 0.30 -17.93 34.06
C ASP A 36 1.78 -17.50 34.08
N HIS A 37 2.09 -16.55 34.98
CA HIS A 37 3.44 -16.30 35.46
C HIS A 37 3.89 -17.45 36.39
N THR A 38 4.08 -18.62 35.82
CA THR A 38 4.82 -19.70 36.53
C THR A 38 5.55 -20.57 35.53
N GLN A 39 6.71 -20.10 35.20
CA GLN A 39 8.01 -20.67 34.78
C GLN A 39 8.61 -19.85 33.62
N GLY A 40 9.39 -18.89 33.98
CA GLY A 40 10.59 -18.27 33.45
C GLY A 40 10.91 -18.31 31.95
N GLY A 41 10.15 -17.67 31.07
CA GLY A 41 10.58 -17.31 29.74
C GLY A 41 9.74 -16.16 29.24
N HIS A 42 10.31 -14.97 29.08
CA HIS A 42 9.66 -13.86 28.37
C HIS A 42 9.55 -14.25 26.89
N ILE A 43 8.34 -14.50 26.39
CA ILE A 43 8.11 -14.64 24.95
C ILE A 43 8.29 -13.25 24.32
N MET A 44 9.10 -13.18 23.26
CA MET A 44 9.28 -11.96 22.47
C MET A 44 7.94 -11.43 21.99
N ASP A 45 7.67 -10.14 22.20
CA ASP A 45 6.48 -9.48 21.68
C ASP A 45 6.63 -9.13 20.20
N TYR A 46 5.49 -8.92 19.52
CA TYR A 46 5.49 -8.37 18.18
C TYR A 46 4.52 -7.19 18.01
N SER A 47 4.86 -6.35 17.05
CA SER A 47 4.16 -5.12 16.71
C SER A 47 3.67 -5.14 15.26
N ILE A 48 2.55 -4.47 15.02
CA ILE A 48 2.04 -4.19 13.69
C ILE A 48 2.05 -2.68 13.48
N ILE A 49 2.63 -2.22 12.36
CA ILE A 49 2.73 -0.78 12.05
C ILE A 49 1.36 -0.21 11.69
N GLY A 50 0.58 -0.94 10.91
CA GLY A 50 -0.78 -0.61 10.51
C GLY A 50 -1.43 -1.78 9.79
N PHE A 51 -2.77 -1.74 9.60
CA PHE A 51 -3.55 -2.86 9.07
C PHE A 51 -4.39 -2.44 7.85
N PRO A 52 -4.76 -3.36 6.92
CA PRO A 52 -5.56 -3.01 5.75
C PRO A 52 -6.96 -2.52 6.13
N ARG A 53 -7.31 -1.31 5.70
CA ARG A 53 -8.64 -0.71 5.98
C ARG A 53 -9.72 -1.10 4.97
N ILE A 54 -9.34 -1.76 3.89
CA ILE A 54 -10.26 -2.09 2.80
C ILE A 54 -11.39 -3.04 3.22
N GLY A 55 -11.13 -3.90 4.23
CA GLY A 55 -12.04 -4.95 4.69
C GLY A 55 -11.96 -6.21 3.83
N ILE A 56 -12.50 -7.33 4.35
CA ILE A 56 -12.43 -8.64 3.70
C ILE A 56 -13.21 -8.70 2.38
N HIS A 57 -14.31 -7.94 2.29
CA HIS A 57 -15.19 -7.81 1.12
C HIS A 57 -15.25 -6.37 0.58
N ARG A 58 -14.29 -5.52 0.95
CA ARG A 58 -14.21 -4.10 0.58
C ARG A 58 -15.35 -3.26 1.19
N GLU A 59 -15.71 -3.56 2.43
CA GLU A 59 -16.85 -2.95 3.14
C GLU A 59 -16.69 -1.43 3.23
N LEU A 60 -15.49 -0.93 3.58
CA LEU A 60 -15.22 0.51 3.63
C LEU A 60 -15.48 1.18 2.28
N LYS A 61 -15.03 0.55 1.18
CA LYS A 61 -15.24 1.07 -0.17
C LYS A 61 -16.73 1.25 -0.46
N PHE A 62 -17.50 0.19 -0.28
CA PHE A 62 -18.93 0.22 -0.61
C PHE A 62 -19.72 1.16 0.29
N ALA A 63 -19.42 1.21 1.58
CA ALA A 63 -20.05 2.15 2.50
C ALA A 63 -19.71 3.61 2.14
N THR A 64 -18.45 3.91 1.85
CA THR A 64 -18.03 5.27 1.45
C THR A 64 -18.69 5.69 0.12
N GLU A 65 -18.76 4.78 -0.86
CA GLU A 65 -19.43 5.07 -2.14
C GLU A 65 -20.96 5.22 -1.99
N ALA A 66 -21.61 4.46 -1.09
CA ALA A 66 -23.01 4.63 -0.74
C ALA A 66 -23.28 5.99 -0.06
N TYR A 67 -22.37 6.41 0.83
CA TYR A 67 -22.42 7.76 1.41
C TYR A 67 -22.32 8.85 0.34
N PHE A 68 -21.40 8.74 -0.62
CA PHE A 68 -21.28 9.70 -1.73
C PHE A 68 -22.51 9.75 -2.63
N ARG A 69 -23.31 8.67 -2.69
CA ARG A 69 -24.59 8.65 -3.42
C ARG A 69 -25.78 9.02 -2.54
N SER A 70 -25.54 9.42 -1.29
CA SER A 70 -26.59 9.72 -0.29
C SER A 70 -27.56 8.54 -0.03
N GLU A 71 -27.06 7.30 -0.19
CA GLU A 71 -27.80 6.07 0.10
C GLU A 71 -27.72 5.72 1.59
N ILE A 72 -26.69 6.17 2.28
CA ILE A 72 -26.50 6.08 3.73
C ILE A 72 -26.04 7.45 4.26
N ASP A 73 -26.27 7.70 5.54
CA ASP A 73 -25.81 8.90 6.23
C ASP A 73 -24.42 8.71 6.87
N ALA A 74 -23.93 9.77 7.52
CA ALA A 74 -22.61 9.78 8.17
C ALA A 74 -22.54 8.81 9.36
N ASP A 75 -23.63 8.60 10.08
CA ASP A 75 -23.66 7.73 11.25
C ASP A 75 -23.62 6.26 10.85
N GLU A 76 -24.29 5.89 9.76
CA GLU A 76 -24.17 4.53 9.20
C GLU A 76 -22.77 4.26 8.65
N LEU A 77 -22.13 5.24 7.97
CA LEU A 77 -20.75 5.11 7.54
C LEU A 77 -19.81 4.90 8.74
N LYS A 78 -19.95 5.68 9.81
CA LYS A 78 -19.19 5.52 11.06
C LYS A 78 -19.42 4.14 11.70
N ARG A 79 -20.66 3.63 11.67
CA ARG A 79 -21.00 2.31 12.20
C ARG A 79 -20.25 1.19 11.46
N VAL A 80 -20.22 1.23 10.13
CA VAL A 80 -19.47 0.26 9.32
C VAL A 80 -17.97 0.32 9.64
N VAL A 81 -17.40 1.51 9.73
CA VAL A 81 -15.99 1.74 10.09
C VAL A 81 -15.68 1.19 11.49
N SER A 82 -16.55 1.48 12.46
CA SER A 82 -16.43 1.01 13.84
C SER A 82 -16.41 -0.52 13.90
N GLN A 83 -17.32 -1.18 13.20
CA GLN A 83 -17.37 -2.64 13.14
C GLN A 83 -16.10 -3.25 12.56
N GLN A 84 -15.58 -2.71 11.45
CA GLN A 84 -14.34 -3.20 10.83
C GLN A 84 -13.14 -3.05 11.77
N ARG A 85 -13.01 -1.91 12.46
CA ARG A 85 -11.94 -1.69 13.45
C ARG A 85 -12.01 -2.74 14.58
N MET A 86 -13.20 -3.00 15.12
CA MET A 86 -13.38 -4.00 16.20
C MET A 86 -12.96 -5.41 15.74
N GLU A 87 -13.35 -5.81 14.54
CA GLU A 87 -12.96 -7.10 13.96
C GLU A 87 -11.44 -7.20 13.78
N GLN A 88 -10.80 -6.15 13.30
CA GLN A 88 -9.36 -6.10 13.10
C GLN A 88 -8.58 -6.19 14.42
N TRP A 89 -8.95 -5.40 15.44
CA TRP A 89 -8.29 -5.46 16.74
C TRP A 89 -8.51 -6.79 17.43
N THR A 90 -9.72 -7.36 17.35
CA THR A 90 -10.01 -8.69 17.89
C THR A 90 -9.10 -9.74 17.23
N ARG A 91 -8.97 -9.73 15.91
CA ARG A 91 -8.10 -10.66 15.19
C ARG A 91 -6.63 -10.49 15.57
N GLN A 92 -6.13 -9.26 15.65
CA GLN A 92 -4.75 -8.97 16.05
C GLN A 92 -4.47 -9.42 17.49
N ARG A 93 -5.38 -9.13 18.43
CA ARG A 93 -5.29 -9.60 19.82
C ARG A 93 -5.27 -11.13 19.89
N ASP A 94 -6.20 -11.79 19.19
CA ASP A 94 -6.33 -13.24 19.23
C ASP A 94 -5.13 -13.94 18.59
N ALA A 95 -4.46 -13.28 17.65
CA ALA A 95 -3.18 -13.70 17.12
C ALA A 95 -2.00 -13.48 18.10
N GLY A 96 -2.18 -12.73 19.19
CA GLY A 96 -1.18 -12.52 20.25
C GLY A 96 -0.29 -11.29 20.04
N ALA A 97 -0.70 -10.31 19.23
CA ALA A 97 0.05 -9.07 19.07
C ALA A 97 0.16 -8.31 20.40
N GLY A 98 1.37 -7.87 20.76
CA GLY A 98 1.63 -7.06 21.95
C GLY A 98 1.38 -5.57 21.71
N PHE A 99 1.64 -5.09 20.49
CA PHE A 99 1.53 -3.68 20.11
C PHE A 99 0.61 -3.51 18.90
N LEU A 100 -0.67 -3.21 19.15
CA LEU A 100 -1.70 -3.04 18.13
C LEU A 100 -1.87 -1.56 17.76
N PRO A 101 -1.98 -1.20 16.46
CA PRO A 101 -2.23 0.18 16.06
C PRO A 101 -3.70 0.59 16.27
N SER A 102 -3.93 1.87 16.55
CA SER A 102 -5.21 2.55 16.37
C SER A 102 -4.95 3.90 15.67
N ASN A 103 -5.98 4.53 15.12
CA ASN A 103 -5.89 5.71 14.26
C ASN A 103 -5.13 5.49 12.91
N ASP A 104 -4.74 4.26 12.59
CA ASP A 104 -4.19 3.85 11.30
C ASP A 104 -5.29 3.67 10.22
N PHE A 105 -6.54 3.57 10.65
CA PHE A 105 -7.73 3.38 9.80
C PHE A 105 -8.34 4.72 9.37
N SER A 106 -7.86 5.31 8.27
CA SER A 106 -8.41 6.53 7.69
C SER A 106 -9.62 6.24 6.77
N LEU A 107 -10.58 7.19 6.68
CA LEU A 107 -11.73 7.06 5.77
C LEU A 107 -11.31 7.15 4.29
N TYR A 108 -10.35 7.99 3.97
CA TYR A 108 -9.88 8.19 2.60
C TYR A 108 -8.36 8.06 2.48
N ASP A 109 -7.60 8.82 3.27
CA ASP A 109 -6.14 8.83 3.27
C ASP A 109 -5.59 9.31 4.62
N GLY A 110 -4.45 8.73 5.07
CA GLY A 110 -3.83 9.05 6.35
C GLY A 110 -3.27 10.48 6.41
N MET A 111 -2.62 10.96 5.34
CA MET A 111 -2.10 12.32 5.29
C MET A 111 -3.22 13.37 5.25
N LEU A 112 -4.31 13.08 4.53
CA LEU A 112 -5.53 13.91 4.58
C LEU A 112 -6.11 13.93 5.98
N GLY A 113 -6.17 12.78 6.66
CA GLY A 113 -6.62 12.68 8.05
C GLY A 113 -5.77 13.54 8.98
N THR A 114 -4.44 13.50 8.81
CA THR A 114 -3.50 14.36 9.55
C THR A 114 -3.71 15.84 9.24
N ALA A 115 -3.84 16.21 7.96
CA ALA A 115 -4.12 17.60 7.58
C ALA A 115 -5.42 18.12 8.22
N TYR A 116 -6.47 17.31 8.19
CA TYR A 116 -7.75 17.64 8.81
C TYR A 116 -7.63 17.76 10.35
N MET A 117 -6.93 16.82 10.97
CA MET A 117 -6.66 16.81 12.42
C MET A 117 -5.88 18.08 12.87
N LEU A 118 -4.90 18.51 12.07
CA LEU A 118 -4.05 19.68 12.34
C LEU A 118 -4.66 21.02 11.87
N ASN A 119 -5.93 21.05 11.49
CA ASN A 119 -6.59 22.25 10.96
C ASN A 119 -5.95 22.81 9.66
N ALA A 120 -5.21 21.98 8.92
CA ALA A 120 -4.68 22.33 7.60
C ALA A 120 -5.80 22.27 6.55
N ILE A 121 -6.80 23.16 6.69
CA ILE A 121 -7.98 23.26 5.84
C ILE A 121 -7.92 24.57 5.06
N PRO A 122 -7.56 24.55 3.77
CA PRO A 122 -7.56 25.74 2.94
C PRO A 122 -8.90 26.48 2.94
N ARG A 123 -8.82 27.81 2.88
CA ARG A 123 -9.99 28.69 2.97
C ARG A 123 -11.10 28.31 1.98
N ARG A 124 -10.73 27.89 0.76
CA ARG A 124 -11.71 27.47 -0.27
C ARG A 124 -12.65 26.34 0.16
N TYR A 125 -12.21 25.47 1.10
CA TYR A 125 -13.08 24.41 1.66
C TYR A 125 -13.82 24.91 2.91
N ALA A 126 -13.18 25.72 3.75
CA ALA A 126 -13.83 26.31 4.93
C ALA A 126 -15.03 27.20 4.53
N ASP A 127 -14.89 27.98 3.45
CA ASP A 127 -15.92 28.89 2.93
C ASP A 127 -17.17 28.14 2.42
N LEU A 128 -17.08 26.82 2.10
CA LEU A 128 -18.21 26.00 1.72
C LEU A 128 -19.19 25.73 2.89
N ARG A 129 -18.75 25.87 4.15
CA ARG A 129 -19.56 25.63 5.36
C ARG A 129 -20.27 24.28 5.38
N LEU A 130 -19.60 23.26 4.92
CA LEU A 130 -20.07 21.88 4.93
C LEU A 130 -19.95 21.27 6.33
N SER A 131 -20.56 20.10 6.54
CA SER A 131 -20.30 19.29 7.73
C SER A 131 -18.83 18.86 7.80
N ASP A 132 -18.34 18.45 8.97
CA ASP A 132 -16.96 18.02 9.17
C ASP A 132 -16.57 16.89 8.19
N ILE A 133 -17.41 15.87 8.05
CA ILE A 133 -17.15 14.75 7.15
C ILE A 133 -17.22 15.15 5.67
N ASP A 134 -18.12 16.05 5.31
CA ASP A 134 -18.23 16.54 3.93
C ASP A 134 -17.07 17.47 3.58
N THR A 135 -16.60 18.28 4.53
CA THR A 135 -15.37 19.09 4.36
C THR A 135 -14.16 18.19 4.13
N TYR A 136 -14.01 17.13 4.94
CA TYR A 136 -12.95 16.14 4.76
C TYR A 136 -13.00 15.49 3.37
N PHE A 137 -14.18 15.10 2.89
CA PHE A 137 -14.33 14.53 1.56
C PHE A 137 -14.23 15.55 0.42
N ALA A 138 -14.59 16.83 0.65
CA ALA A 138 -14.37 17.90 -0.31
C ALA A 138 -12.86 18.13 -0.55
N MET A 139 -12.03 18.07 0.49
CA MET A 139 -10.57 18.12 0.35
C MET A 139 -10.03 16.93 -0.46
N ALA A 140 -10.63 15.75 -0.30
CA ALA A 140 -10.23 14.51 -0.98
C ALA A 140 -10.62 14.45 -2.46
N ARG A 141 -11.82 14.96 -2.83
CA ARG A 141 -12.47 14.70 -4.11
C ARG A 141 -12.85 15.96 -4.87
N GLY A 142 -12.70 17.12 -4.23
CA GLY A 142 -13.36 18.35 -4.68
C GLY A 142 -14.85 18.36 -4.29
N TYR A 143 -15.48 19.47 -4.55
CA TYR A 143 -16.91 19.67 -4.30
C TYR A 143 -17.51 20.47 -5.43
N GLN A 144 -18.67 20.02 -5.93
CA GLN A 144 -19.53 20.75 -6.87
C GLN A 144 -20.96 20.69 -6.36
N GLY A 145 -21.52 21.83 -6.00
CA GLY A 145 -22.87 21.89 -5.43
C GLY A 145 -23.32 23.30 -5.11
N ALA A 146 -24.41 23.43 -4.34
CA ALA A 146 -25.04 24.70 -4.03
C ALA A 146 -24.11 25.66 -3.26
N GLN A 147 -23.14 25.15 -2.49
CA GLN A 147 -22.20 25.92 -1.68
C GLN A 147 -20.97 26.40 -2.46
N GLY A 148 -20.71 25.89 -3.66
CA GLY A 148 -19.59 26.30 -4.49
C GLY A 148 -19.05 25.20 -5.40
N ASP A 149 -17.90 25.50 -6.02
CA ASP A 149 -17.12 24.59 -6.86
C ASP A 149 -15.64 24.70 -6.46
N VAL A 150 -15.07 23.62 -5.92
CA VAL A 150 -13.67 23.57 -5.51
C VAL A 150 -13.00 22.28 -5.95
N LYS A 151 -11.73 22.38 -6.36
CA LYS A 151 -10.91 21.22 -6.76
C LYS A 151 -10.41 20.48 -5.51
N ALA A 152 -10.21 19.16 -5.65
CA ALA A 152 -9.54 18.32 -4.64
C ALA A 152 -8.08 18.74 -4.41
N PHE A 153 -7.51 18.26 -3.31
CA PHE A 153 -6.06 18.23 -3.13
C PHE A 153 -5.37 17.45 -4.25
N THR A 154 -4.14 17.81 -4.55
CA THR A 154 -3.31 17.04 -5.48
C THR A 154 -2.94 15.69 -4.86
N MET A 155 -2.93 14.65 -5.67
CA MET A 155 -2.57 13.30 -5.26
C MET A 155 -1.16 12.96 -5.72
N LYS A 156 -0.37 12.32 -4.84
CA LYS A 156 0.98 11.79 -5.15
C LYS A 156 1.14 10.38 -4.61
N LYS A 157 2.09 9.62 -5.18
CA LYS A 157 2.46 8.31 -4.65
C LYS A 157 3.02 8.42 -3.24
N TRP A 158 2.61 7.49 -2.38
CA TRP A 158 3.18 7.30 -1.05
C TRP A 158 4.49 6.53 -1.20
N PHE A 159 5.59 7.27 -1.24
CA PHE A 159 6.94 6.75 -1.45
C PHE A 159 7.03 5.80 -2.65
N ASN A 160 7.63 4.63 -2.48
CA ASN A 160 7.81 3.61 -3.50
C ASN A 160 6.66 2.58 -3.58
N THR A 161 5.46 2.96 -3.14
CA THR A 161 4.26 2.10 -3.13
C THR A 161 3.29 2.44 -4.27
N ASN A 162 2.26 1.63 -4.45
CA ASN A 162 1.13 1.93 -5.33
C ASN A 162 -0.03 2.66 -4.61
N TYR A 163 0.14 2.92 -3.32
CA TYR A 163 -0.76 3.78 -2.55
C TYR A 163 -0.47 5.26 -2.86
N HIS A 164 -1.51 6.08 -2.87
CA HIS A 164 -1.40 7.52 -3.10
C HIS A 164 -1.99 8.28 -1.93
N TYR A 165 -1.33 9.35 -1.54
CA TYR A 165 -1.79 10.26 -0.51
C TYR A 165 -2.25 11.59 -1.09
N MET A 166 -3.15 12.27 -0.38
CA MET A 166 -3.57 13.62 -0.68
C MET A 166 -2.54 14.60 -0.11
N VAL A 167 -1.97 15.45 -0.96
CA VAL A 167 -0.92 16.40 -0.57
C VAL A 167 -1.53 17.54 0.25
N PRO A 168 -1.21 17.69 1.55
CA PRO A 168 -1.70 18.80 2.33
C PRO A 168 -1.26 20.14 1.73
N GLU A 169 -2.13 21.13 1.75
CA GLU A 169 -1.83 22.49 1.31
C GLU A 169 -1.80 23.41 2.53
N LEU A 170 -0.77 24.24 2.60
CA LEU A 170 -0.55 25.20 3.67
C LEU A 170 -0.60 26.61 3.10
N ASP A 171 -1.65 27.37 3.41
CA ASP A 171 -1.84 28.75 3.01
C ASP A 171 -1.18 29.69 4.04
N ASP A 172 -0.77 30.90 3.63
CA ASP A 172 -0.02 31.84 4.47
C ASP A 172 -0.76 32.30 5.75
N ASP A 173 -2.09 32.33 5.72
CA ASP A 173 -2.94 32.74 6.83
C ASP A 173 -3.44 31.55 7.69
N MET A 174 -2.96 30.36 7.41
CA MET A 174 -3.36 29.13 8.11
C MET A 174 -2.71 29.08 9.49
N GLU A 175 -3.50 28.71 10.49
CA GLU A 175 -3.07 28.41 11.86
C GLU A 175 -3.21 26.91 12.10
N LEU A 176 -2.07 26.20 12.19
CA LEU A 176 -2.07 24.76 12.47
C LEU A 176 -2.26 24.53 13.97
N LYS A 177 -3.25 23.71 14.31
CA LYS A 177 -3.57 23.33 15.69
C LYS A 177 -4.37 22.05 15.72
N LEU A 178 -4.36 21.33 16.82
CA LEU A 178 -5.20 20.17 17.01
C LEU A 178 -6.69 20.59 17.05
N ARG A 179 -7.50 20.03 16.14
CA ARG A 179 -8.95 20.35 16.05
C ARG A 179 -9.79 19.68 17.12
N SER A 180 -9.49 18.40 17.40
CA SER A 180 -10.30 17.56 18.32
C SER A 180 -9.53 16.31 18.73
N ASP A 181 -10.12 15.55 19.67
CA ASP A 181 -9.59 14.28 20.16
C ASP A 181 -9.96 13.09 19.26
N ALA A 182 -10.52 13.32 18.06
CA ALA A 182 -10.98 12.26 17.17
C ALA A 182 -9.89 11.23 16.78
N PHE A 183 -8.62 11.60 16.88
CA PHE A 183 -7.50 10.67 16.69
C PHE A 183 -7.44 9.60 17.80
N LEU A 184 -8.08 9.82 18.95
CA LEU A 184 -8.22 8.86 20.06
C LEU A 184 -9.50 8.01 20.00
N ASP A 185 -10.43 8.27 19.06
CA ASP A 185 -11.68 7.51 18.95
C ASP A 185 -11.43 6.01 18.83
N GLY A 186 -10.45 5.62 17.99
CA GLY A 186 -10.05 4.23 17.86
C GLY A 186 -9.45 3.64 19.13
N PHE A 187 -8.65 4.41 19.86
CA PHE A 187 -8.07 3.99 21.13
C PHE A 187 -9.16 3.73 22.18
N HIS A 188 -10.13 4.64 22.32
CA HIS A 188 -11.24 4.47 23.25
C HIS A 188 -12.14 3.29 22.89
N GLN A 189 -12.39 3.11 21.59
CA GLN A 189 -13.17 1.99 21.10
C GLN A 189 -12.48 0.64 21.38
N ALA A 190 -11.18 0.51 21.11
CA ALA A 190 -10.41 -0.69 21.41
C ALA A 190 -10.37 -0.97 22.92
N ARG A 191 -10.17 0.08 23.74
CA ARG A 191 -10.15 -0.01 25.20
C ARG A 191 -11.49 -0.51 25.77
N SER A 192 -12.63 -0.15 25.16
CA SER A 192 -13.95 -0.67 25.56
C SER A 192 -14.08 -2.18 25.33
N LEU A 193 -13.26 -2.77 24.45
CA LEU A 193 -13.14 -4.21 24.23
C LEU A 193 -12.05 -4.88 25.10
N GLY A 194 -11.44 -4.13 26.01
CA GLY A 194 -10.31 -4.61 26.83
C GLY A 194 -9.01 -4.76 26.01
N ILE A 195 -8.89 -4.08 24.89
CA ILE A 195 -7.72 -4.13 24.00
C ILE A 195 -6.90 -2.86 24.13
N GLN A 196 -5.61 -3.02 24.48
CA GLN A 196 -4.64 -1.93 24.52
C GLN A 196 -4.12 -1.67 23.11
N THR A 197 -4.12 -0.41 22.68
CA THR A 197 -3.58 -0.01 21.39
C THR A 197 -2.62 1.16 21.51
N LYS A 198 -1.77 1.36 20.53
CA LYS A 198 -0.96 2.56 20.33
C LYS A 198 -1.59 3.41 19.22
N PRO A 199 -2.10 4.62 19.50
CA PRO A 199 -2.50 5.54 18.45
C PRO A 199 -1.33 5.82 17.50
N VAL A 200 -1.63 5.91 16.20
CA VAL A 200 -0.65 6.21 15.15
C VAL A 200 -0.94 7.59 14.58
N VAL A 201 0.08 8.42 14.47
CA VAL A 201 0.01 9.72 13.80
C VAL A 201 1.15 9.87 12.80
N ALA A 202 0.90 10.52 11.67
CA ALA A 202 2.01 10.93 10.81
C ALA A 202 2.90 11.90 11.56
N GLY A 203 4.21 11.77 11.45
CA GLY A 203 5.15 12.61 12.18
C GLY A 203 5.23 14.04 11.63
N PRO A 204 5.58 15.01 12.49
CA PRO A 204 5.63 16.43 12.12
C PRO A 204 6.64 16.70 11.01
N PHE A 205 7.77 16.00 10.98
CA PHE A 205 8.78 16.16 9.95
C PHE A 205 8.26 15.67 8.59
N THR A 206 7.71 14.44 8.53
CA THR A 206 7.09 13.89 7.32
C THR A 206 5.93 14.77 6.83
N PHE A 207 5.08 15.27 7.74
CA PHE A 207 3.98 16.15 7.37
C PHE A 207 4.48 17.42 6.67
N LEU A 208 5.44 18.12 7.27
CA LEU A 208 6.03 19.34 6.70
C LEU A 208 6.72 19.09 5.35
N LYS A 209 7.44 17.96 5.23
CA LYS A 209 8.19 17.62 4.00
C LYS A 209 7.28 17.20 2.84
N LEU A 210 6.11 16.67 3.11
CA LEU A 210 5.14 16.20 2.11
C LEU A 210 4.05 17.23 1.80
N ALA A 211 3.85 18.23 2.66
CA ALA A 211 2.92 19.33 2.42
C ALA A 211 3.44 20.27 1.32
N ARG A 212 2.52 21.01 0.72
CA ARG A 212 2.79 22.06 -0.27
C ARG A 212 2.35 23.43 0.27
N CYS A 213 3.28 24.34 0.44
CA CYS A 213 2.95 25.74 0.69
C CYS A 213 2.37 26.37 -0.58
N THR A 214 1.27 27.11 -0.44
CA THR A 214 0.53 27.70 -1.57
C THR A 214 0.69 29.23 -1.66
N GLY A 215 1.33 29.84 -0.65
CA GLY A 215 1.62 31.27 -0.58
C GLY A 215 3.12 31.59 -0.58
N ASN A 216 3.50 32.58 0.21
CA ASN A 216 4.89 33.04 0.36
C ASN A 216 5.64 32.35 1.49
N LYS A 217 4.93 31.77 2.47
CA LYS A 217 5.53 31.00 3.55
C LYS A 217 6.14 29.70 3.05
N SER A 218 7.20 29.27 3.69
CA SER A 218 7.83 27.96 3.53
C SER A 218 7.37 26.99 4.62
N ALA A 219 7.65 25.71 4.47
CA ALA A 219 7.31 24.71 5.50
C ALA A 219 7.94 25.01 6.87
N THR A 220 9.09 25.68 6.90
CA THR A 220 9.77 26.06 8.15
C THR A 220 9.06 27.17 8.93
N ASP A 221 8.22 27.95 8.26
CA ASP A 221 7.44 29.02 8.91
C ASP A 221 6.25 28.48 9.72
N PHE A 222 5.89 27.19 9.53
CA PHE A 222 4.86 26.49 10.27
C PHE A 222 5.40 25.61 11.41
N VAL A 223 6.70 25.68 11.70
CA VAL A 223 7.34 24.79 12.70
C VAL A 223 6.78 25.02 14.09
N ASP A 224 6.58 26.28 14.50
CA ASP A 224 6.09 26.59 15.85
C ASP A 224 4.62 26.17 16.02
N ASP A 225 3.78 26.33 15.00
CA ASP A 225 2.40 25.86 15.00
C ASP A 225 2.34 24.33 15.08
N ILE A 226 3.18 23.64 14.32
CA ILE A 226 3.30 22.18 14.34
C ILE A 226 3.76 21.69 15.71
N LEU A 227 4.76 22.32 16.32
CA LEU A 227 5.22 21.98 17.66
C LEU A 227 4.09 22.14 18.68
N PHE A 228 3.32 23.24 18.60
CA PHE A 228 2.17 23.46 19.48
C PHE A 228 1.10 22.37 19.30
N ALA A 229 0.74 22.04 18.06
CA ALA A 229 -0.26 21.02 17.77
C ALA A 229 0.15 19.62 18.24
N TYR A 230 1.43 19.22 18.03
CA TYR A 230 1.92 17.91 18.47
C TYR A 230 2.15 17.84 19.98
N ALA A 231 2.49 18.95 20.64
CA ALA A 231 2.52 19.02 22.10
C ALA A 231 1.12 18.79 22.70
N ASP A 232 0.06 19.34 22.06
CA ASP A 232 -1.33 19.08 22.49
C ASP A 232 -1.73 17.61 22.24
N ILE A 233 -1.29 16.99 21.13
CA ILE A 233 -1.47 15.54 20.91
C ILE A 233 -0.85 14.73 22.06
N LEU A 234 0.40 14.99 22.44
CA LEU A 234 1.08 14.30 23.53
C LEU A 234 0.35 14.48 24.86
N LYS A 235 -0.05 15.72 25.16
CA LYS A 235 -0.84 16.08 26.34
C LYS A 235 -2.15 15.28 26.39
N ARG A 236 -2.92 15.29 25.28
CA ARG A 236 -4.19 14.53 25.19
C ARG A 236 -3.98 13.03 25.34
N CYS A 237 -2.90 12.48 24.78
CA CYS A 237 -2.52 11.09 24.99
C CYS A 237 -2.31 10.79 26.47
N GLY A 238 -1.56 11.62 27.19
CA GLY A 238 -1.32 11.47 28.63
C GLY A 238 -2.61 11.56 29.46
N GLU A 239 -3.46 12.57 29.19
CA GLU A 239 -4.74 12.79 29.88
C GLU A 239 -5.71 11.60 29.68
N ASN A 240 -5.64 10.90 28.55
CA ASN A 240 -6.47 9.74 28.23
C ASN A 240 -5.85 8.39 28.60
N GLY A 241 -4.64 8.38 29.20
CA GLY A 241 -3.95 7.18 29.65
C GLY A 241 -3.43 6.31 28.50
N VAL A 242 -3.02 6.93 27.38
CA VAL A 242 -2.28 6.28 26.30
C VAL A 242 -0.89 5.92 26.81
N GLU A 243 -0.52 4.66 26.75
CA GLU A 243 0.82 4.20 27.13
C GLU A 243 1.84 4.48 26.02
N TRP A 244 1.52 4.12 24.78
CA TRP A 244 2.38 4.27 23.62
C TRP A 244 1.71 5.10 22.53
N LEU A 245 2.43 6.11 22.02
CA LEU A 245 2.09 6.83 20.79
C LEU A 245 3.11 6.45 19.70
N GLN A 246 2.63 5.95 18.57
CA GLN A 246 3.45 5.73 17.38
C GLN A 246 3.44 6.98 16.51
N VAL A 247 4.63 7.46 16.15
CA VAL A 247 4.81 8.60 15.25
C VAL A 247 5.54 8.11 14.01
N ASP A 248 4.85 8.16 12.86
CA ASP A 248 5.35 7.64 11.59
C ASP A 248 6.16 8.69 10.84
N GLU A 249 7.46 8.44 10.69
CA GLU A 249 8.40 9.33 10.00
C GLU A 249 9.08 8.65 8.79
N PRO A 250 8.30 8.20 7.80
CA PRO A 250 8.90 7.55 6.62
C PRO A 250 9.75 8.48 5.76
N TYR A 251 9.62 9.80 5.88
CA TYR A 251 10.49 10.71 5.13
C TYR A 251 11.96 10.64 5.58
N LEU A 252 12.25 10.10 6.77
CA LEU A 252 13.62 9.94 7.27
C LEU A 252 14.48 8.94 6.49
N VAL A 253 13.87 8.11 5.63
CA VAL A 253 14.59 7.17 4.77
C VAL A 253 15.00 7.77 3.42
N MET A 254 14.55 9.00 3.14
CA MET A 254 14.96 9.74 1.94
C MET A 254 16.38 10.28 2.07
N ASP A 255 16.95 10.81 0.99
CA ASP A 255 18.23 11.53 1.03
C ASP A 255 18.02 12.88 1.75
N LEU A 256 18.58 12.99 2.96
CA LEU A 256 18.39 14.16 3.81
C LEU A 256 19.56 15.15 3.67
N THR A 257 19.22 16.42 3.58
CA THR A 257 20.20 17.51 3.73
C THR A 257 20.54 17.72 5.21
N MET A 258 21.65 18.41 5.48
CA MET A 258 21.99 18.82 6.85
C MET A 258 20.91 19.70 7.50
N GLY A 259 20.22 20.52 6.70
CA GLY A 259 19.07 21.31 7.14
C GLY A 259 17.87 20.45 7.55
N ASP A 260 17.62 19.36 6.83
CA ASP A 260 16.58 18.39 7.16
C ASP A 260 16.86 17.67 8.48
N VAL A 261 18.08 17.23 8.69
CA VAL A 261 18.51 16.60 9.95
C VAL A 261 18.42 17.58 11.13
N ALA A 262 18.80 18.84 10.93
CA ALA A 262 18.67 19.89 11.95
C ALA A 262 17.20 20.19 12.28
N LEU A 263 16.31 20.25 11.28
CA LEU A 263 14.88 20.42 11.48
C LEU A 263 14.27 19.25 12.25
N PHE A 264 14.57 18.01 11.84
CA PHE A 264 14.14 16.80 12.54
C PHE A 264 14.56 16.83 14.02
N ARG A 265 15.84 17.13 14.30
CA ARG A 265 16.36 17.23 15.66
C ARG A 265 15.64 18.31 16.47
N LYS A 266 15.45 19.52 15.91
CA LYS A 266 14.72 20.61 16.58
C LYS A 266 13.30 20.19 16.97
N LEU A 267 12.55 19.60 16.02
CA LEU A 267 11.17 19.17 16.27
C LEU A 267 11.10 18.17 17.43
N TYR A 268 11.87 17.11 17.37
CA TYR A 268 11.75 16.03 18.35
C TYR A 268 12.43 16.32 19.69
N GLN A 269 13.48 17.13 19.72
CA GLN A 269 14.03 17.59 21.00
C GLN A 269 12.99 18.37 21.79
N THR A 270 12.28 19.30 21.14
CA THR A 270 11.22 20.10 21.77
C THR A 270 10.01 19.28 22.19
N LEU A 271 9.55 18.34 21.33
CA LEU A 271 8.36 17.55 21.60
C LEU A 271 8.58 16.51 22.69
N LEU A 272 9.72 15.82 22.68
CA LEU A 272 10.00 14.75 23.64
C LEU A 272 10.25 15.27 25.07
N GLU A 273 10.63 16.53 25.24
CA GLU A 273 10.67 17.19 26.54
C GLU A 273 9.25 17.35 27.16
N GLN A 274 8.21 17.33 26.33
CA GLN A 274 6.81 17.53 26.73
C GLN A 274 5.99 16.21 26.74
N LYS A 275 6.61 15.06 26.46
CA LYS A 275 5.88 13.78 26.34
C LYS A 275 5.24 13.26 27.64
N GLY A 276 5.63 13.79 28.80
CA GLY A 276 5.12 13.37 30.10
C GLY A 276 5.33 11.86 30.35
N THR A 277 4.26 11.15 30.65
CA THR A 277 4.28 9.68 30.86
C THR A 277 4.08 8.86 29.60
N VAL A 278 3.80 9.50 28.45
CA VAL A 278 3.56 8.82 27.19
C VAL A 278 4.88 8.31 26.62
N LYS A 279 4.93 7.02 26.31
CA LYS A 279 6.06 6.44 25.58
C LYS A 279 5.89 6.71 24.10
N VAL A 280 6.94 7.23 23.45
CA VAL A 280 6.93 7.58 22.04
C VAL A 280 7.74 6.59 21.23
N LEU A 281 7.05 5.87 20.30
CA LEU A 281 7.68 5.04 19.28
C LEU A 281 7.81 5.88 18.01
N LEU A 282 9.03 6.19 17.60
CA LEU A 282 9.29 6.71 16.27
C LEU A 282 9.41 5.55 15.29
N GLN A 283 8.57 5.53 14.25
CA GLN A 283 8.51 4.44 13.27
C GLN A 283 8.95 4.92 11.90
N THR A 284 9.95 4.24 11.32
CA THR A 284 10.41 4.44 9.94
C THR A 284 10.15 3.20 9.10
N TYR A 285 9.97 3.38 7.79
CA TYR A 285 9.75 2.30 6.84
C TYR A 285 10.05 2.73 5.39
N PHE A 286 10.19 1.77 4.46
CA PHE A 286 10.55 1.90 3.04
C PHE A 286 12.02 2.20 2.77
N GLY A 287 12.92 2.01 3.73
CA GLY A 287 14.35 2.20 3.57
C GLY A 287 15.11 2.33 4.88
N ASP A 288 16.36 2.75 4.80
CA ASP A 288 17.25 2.96 5.93
C ASP A 288 17.40 4.45 6.28
N VAL A 289 17.74 4.72 7.53
CA VAL A 289 17.89 6.08 8.10
C VAL A 289 19.37 6.52 8.16
N ARG A 290 20.14 6.21 7.12
CA ARG A 290 21.59 6.43 7.04
C ARG A 290 22.05 7.85 7.40
N ASP A 291 21.26 8.87 7.01
CA ASP A 291 21.65 10.28 7.19
C ASP A 291 21.36 10.81 8.61
N CYS A 292 20.51 10.13 9.39
CA CYS A 292 20.07 10.60 10.70
C CYS A 292 20.11 9.54 11.82
N TYR A 293 20.68 8.35 11.60
CA TYR A 293 20.69 7.26 12.55
C TYR A 293 21.22 7.67 13.95
N ARG A 294 22.33 8.41 14.01
CA ARG A 294 22.91 8.87 15.29
C ARG A 294 21.99 9.81 16.03
N GLN A 295 21.44 10.81 15.32
CA GLN A 295 20.49 11.78 15.90
C GLN A 295 19.23 11.08 16.41
N LEU A 296 18.75 10.09 15.67
CA LEU A 296 17.62 9.26 16.07
C LEU A 296 17.91 8.52 17.40
N CYS A 297 19.10 7.92 17.53
CA CYS A 297 19.51 7.22 18.74
C CYS A 297 19.76 8.15 19.94
N GLU A 298 20.22 9.39 19.71
CA GLU A 298 20.48 10.39 20.75
C GLU A 298 19.19 10.99 21.35
N LEU A 299 18.11 11.10 20.57
CA LEU A 299 16.85 11.68 21.03
C LEU A 299 16.12 10.75 22.01
N PRO A 300 15.42 11.29 23.04
CA PRO A 300 14.81 10.50 24.12
C PRO A 300 13.50 9.80 23.72
N PHE A 301 13.48 9.10 22.57
CA PHE A 301 12.42 8.16 22.21
C PHE A 301 12.46 6.95 23.15
N ASP A 302 11.31 6.32 23.38
CA ASP A 302 11.21 5.08 24.16
C ASP A 302 11.33 3.84 23.26
N GLY A 303 10.96 3.99 21.98
CA GLY A 303 11.11 2.97 20.96
C GLY A 303 11.49 3.55 19.61
N ILE A 304 12.24 2.77 18.83
CA ILE A 304 12.62 3.12 17.46
C ILE A 304 12.29 1.93 16.56
N GLY A 305 11.45 2.17 15.57
CA GLY A 305 11.08 1.20 14.55
C GLY A 305 11.91 1.38 13.28
N LEU A 306 12.65 0.33 12.89
CA LEU A 306 13.53 0.33 11.73
C LEU A 306 13.14 -0.76 10.73
N ASP A 307 13.23 -0.44 9.45
CA ASP A 307 12.99 -1.36 8.35
C ASP A 307 14.28 -2.16 8.02
N PHE A 308 14.24 -3.47 8.19
CA PHE A 308 15.32 -4.39 7.85
C PHE A 308 15.07 -5.13 6.53
N VAL A 309 13.95 -4.88 5.86
CA VAL A 309 13.61 -5.50 4.56
C VAL A 309 14.06 -4.60 3.41
N GLU A 310 13.57 -3.36 3.35
CA GLU A 310 13.98 -2.39 2.33
C GLU A 310 15.18 -1.54 2.75
N GLY A 311 15.41 -1.39 4.04
CA GLY A 311 16.56 -0.69 4.60
C GLY A 311 17.84 -1.52 4.48
N LYS A 312 18.44 -1.52 3.30
CA LYS A 312 19.63 -2.34 2.96
C LYS A 312 20.82 -2.09 3.88
N GLN A 313 20.95 -0.87 4.41
CA GLN A 313 22.03 -0.48 5.32
C GLN A 313 21.65 -0.60 6.80
N THR A 314 20.36 -0.85 7.14
CA THR A 314 19.87 -0.81 8.52
C THR A 314 20.65 -1.73 9.45
N ALA A 315 20.89 -3.00 9.07
CA ALA A 315 21.64 -3.94 9.87
C ALA A 315 23.11 -3.48 10.09
N ALA A 316 23.74 -2.95 9.04
CA ALA A 316 25.10 -2.42 9.12
C ALA A 316 25.17 -1.15 10.00
N LEU A 317 24.17 -0.27 9.94
CA LEU A 317 24.07 0.92 10.79
C LEU A 317 23.98 0.54 12.27
N VAL A 318 23.10 -0.42 12.60
CA VAL A 318 22.96 -0.94 13.98
C VAL A 318 24.25 -1.61 14.45
N ALA A 319 24.85 -2.45 13.64
CA ALA A 319 26.08 -3.14 14.01
C ALA A 319 27.29 -2.19 14.19
N ALA A 320 27.41 -1.17 13.35
CA ALA A 320 28.54 -0.23 13.38
C ALA A 320 28.42 0.84 14.48
N ASN A 321 27.18 1.29 14.80
CA ASN A 321 26.96 2.40 15.75
C ASN A 321 26.38 1.93 17.09
N GLY A 322 25.97 0.66 17.21
CA GLY A 322 25.21 0.14 18.35
C GLY A 322 23.77 0.62 18.37
N PHE A 323 23.00 0.15 19.33
CA PHE A 323 21.63 0.59 19.61
C PHE A 323 21.51 0.97 21.10
N PRO A 324 20.80 2.06 21.47
CA PRO A 324 20.69 2.51 22.86
C PRO A 324 20.01 1.46 23.75
N LYS A 325 20.60 1.18 24.92
CA LYS A 325 20.11 0.15 25.87
C LYS A 325 18.80 0.51 26.55
N ASP A 326 18.51 1.79 26.64
CA ASP A 326 17.29 2.36 27.26
C ASP A 326 16.09 2.40 26.31
N LYS A 327 16.25 1.96 25.06
CA LYS A 327 15.21 2.00 24.04
C LYS A 327 14.83 0.61 23.55
N ILE A 328 13.59 0.46 23.09
CA ILE A 328 13.10 -0.75 22.44
C ILE A 328 13.33 -0.64 20.93
N LEU A 329 14.00 -1.64 20.33
CA LEU A 329 14.08 -1.79 18.89
C LEU A 329 12.81 -2.51 18.37
N PHE A 330 12.00 -1.83 17.57
CA PHE A 330 10.94 -2.46 16.80
C PHE A 330 11.52 -2.88 15.45
N ALA A 331 11.91 -4.15 15.36
CA ALA A 331 12.64 -4.69 14.22
C ALA A 331 11.70 -5.13 13.11
N GLY A 332 11.59 -4.35 12.05
CA GLY A 332 10.77 -4.60 10.87
C GLY A 332 11.37 -5.68 9.97
N LEU A 333 11.28 -6.94 10.39
CA LEU A 333 11.89 -8.09 9.72
C LEU A 333 10.91 -8.88 8.84
N VAL A 334 9.60 -8.72 9.03
CA VAL A 334 8.57 -9.34 8.20
C VAL A 334 8.07 -8.35 7.15
N ASN A 335 8.13 -8.73 5.88
CA ASN A 335 7.79 -7.84 4.77
C ASN A 335 6.30 -7.45 4.80
N GLY A 336 6.00 -6.18 5.10
CA GLY A 336 4.64 -5.62 5.14
C GLY A 336 4.09 -5.19 3.77
N LYS A 337 4.93 -5.17 2.72
CA LYS A 337 4.58 -4.68 1.38
C LYS A 337 4.49 -5.80 0.33
N ASN A 338 4.98 -7.01 0.65
CA ASN A 338 4.92 -8.15 -0.24
C ASN A 338 4.17 -9.33 0.39
N ILE A 339 3.67 -10.22 -0.45
CA ILE A 339 2.74 -11.28 -0.07
C ILE A 339 3.39 -12.63 0.22
N TRP A 340 4.70 -12.74 0.01
CA TRP A 340 5.40 -14.00 0.19
C TRP A 340 5.53 -14.35 1.67
N ARG A 341 5.48 -15.64 1.94
CA ARG A 341 5.84 -16.18 3.24
C ARG A 341 7.32 -15.93 3.51
N THR A 342 7.63 -15.45 4.71
CA THR A 342 9.00 -15.15 5.13
C THR A 342 9.82 -16.43 5.30
N ASN A 343 11.09 -16.41 4.90
CA ASN A 343 12.04 -17.46 5.23
C ASN A 343 12.42 -17.35 6.71
N TYR A 344 11.97 -18.29 7.52
CA TYR A 344 12.19 -18.25 8.96
C TYR A 344 13.67 -18.36 9.35
N LYS A 345 14.47 -19.10 8.59
CA LYS A 345 15.91 -19.18 8.83
C LYS A 345 16.57 -17.80 8.79
N ASP A 346 16.31 -17.05 7.72
CA ASP A 346 16.94 -15.74 7.53
C ASP A 346 16.53 -14.74 8.61
N VAL A 347 15.25 -14.77 9.03
CA VAL A 347 14.75 -13.87 10.08
C VAL A 347 15.28 -14.27 11.46
N LEU A 348 15.32 -15.55 11.80
CA LEU A 348 15.84 -16.03 13.08
C LEU A 348 17.34 -15.76 13.22
N GLU A 349 18.12 -15.92 12.15
CA GLU A 349 19.54 -15.53 12.13
C GLU A 349 19.72 -14.02 12.34
N ARG A 350 18.89 -13.18 11.74
CA ARG A 350 18.91 -11.72 11.96
C ARG A 350 18.51 -11.35 13.38
N ILE A 351 17.49 -11.99 13.96
CA ILE A 351 17.10 -11.79 15.36
C ILE A 351 18.26 -12.15 16.29
N ALA A 352 18.93 -13.29 16.06
CA ALA A 352 20.09 -13.70 16.84
C ALA A 352 21.24 -12.66 16.75
N GLY A 353 21.49 -12.13 15.54
CA GLY A 353 22.46 -11.05 15.36
C GLY A 353 22.07 -9.76 16.11
N LEU A 354 20.80 -9.36 16.06
CA LEU A 354 20.32 -8.17 16.79
C LEU A 354 20.34 -8.34 18.30
N LYS A 355 20.07 -9.53 18.85
CA LYS A 355 20.18 -9.84 20.28
C LYS A 355 21.61 -9.64 20.82
N SER A 356 22.65 -9.61 19.97
CA SER A 356 24.01 -9.32 20.38
C SER A 356 24.31 -7.84 20.62
N CYS A 357 23.47 -6.93 20.09
CA CYS A 357 23.68 -5.47 20.18
C CYS A 357 22.46 -4.68 20.68
N CYS A 358 21.33 -5.33 20.89
CA CYS A 358 20.09 -4.70 21.35
C CYS A 358 19.51 -5.51 22.53
N ASP A 359 19.32 -4.85 23.67
CA ASP A 359 18.83 -5.52 24.89
C ASP A 359 17.32 -5.79 24.84
N HIS A 360 16.55 -4.93 24.14
CA HIS A 360 15.09 -5.01 24.03
C HIS A 360 14.65 -4.99 22.57
N ILE A 361 14.11 -6.09 22.08
CA ILE A 361 13.66 -6.25 20.70
C ILE A 361 12.18 -6.65 20.68
N VAL A 362 11.39 -5.96 19.87
CA VAL A 362 10.04 -6.31 19.48
C VAL A 362 10.05 -6.62 17.97
N LEU A 363 9.60 -7.81 17.57
CA LEU A 363 9.49 -8.15 16.15
C LEU A 363 8.39 -7.31 15.50
N SER A 364 8.59 -6.82 14.27
CA SER A 364 7.60 -6.00 13.59
C SER A 364 7.49 -6.33 12.11
N THR A 365 6.39 -5.88 11.49
CA THR A 365 6.34 -5.74 10.04
C THR A 365 7.26 -4.60 9.59
N SER A 366 7.83 -4.69 8.38
CA SER A 366 8.73 -3.66 7.83
C SER A 366 8.03 -2.35 7.51
N CYS A 367 6.74 -2.42 7.19
CA CYS A 367 5.83 -1.29 6.99
C CYS A 367 4.39 -1.72 7.32
N SER A 368 3.42 -0.82 7.14
CA SER A 368 2.00 -1.13 7.32
C SER A 368 1.54 -2.27 6.39
N LEU A 369 0.76 -3.20 6.91
CA LEU A 369 0.08 -4.24 6.12
C LEU A 369 -1.00 -3.69 5.18
N LEU A 370 -1.23 -2.38 5.16
CA LEU A 370 -2.09 -1.69 4.18
C LEU A 370 -1.74 -2.07 2.72
N HIS A 371 -0.50 -2.44 2.47
CA HIS A 371 0.05 -2.70 1.14
C HIS A 371 -0.12 -4.14 0.66
N VAL A 372 -0.67 -5.03 1.49
CA VAL A 372 -0.96 -6.42 1.13
C VAL A 372 -2.47 -6.71 1.22
N PRO A 373 -2.97 -7.75 0.51
CA PRO A 373 -4.37 -8.14 0.61
C PRO A 373 -4.75 -8.64 2.02
N TYR A 374 -6.04 -8.75 2.27
CA TYR A 374 -6.57 -9.00 3.60
C TYR A 374 -6.33 -10.42 4.10
N THR A 375 -6.70 -11.45 3.31
CA THR A 375 -6.51 -12.88 3.63
C THR A 375 -6.50 -13.76 2.39
N VAL A 376 -5.69 -14.80 2.39
CA VAL A 376 -5.63 -15.82 1.32
C VAL A 376 -6.89 -16.68 1.24
N LYS A 377 -7.75 -16.68 2.26
CA LYS A 377 -8.99 -17.45 2.29
C LYS A 377 -9.98 -17.03 1.20
N ASN A 378 -9.81 -15.86 0.61
CA ASN A 378 -10.62 -15.35 -0.49
C ASN A 378 -10.13 -15.83 -1.88
N GLU A 379 -9.17 -16.76 -1.94
CA GLU A 379 -8.53 -17.24 -3.16
C GLU A 379 -8.75 -18.75 -3.40
N PRO A 380 -10.02 -19.23 -3.46
CA PRO A 380 -10.31 -20.67 -3.56
C PRO A 380 -9.90 -21.31 -4.89
N GLN A 381 -9.62 -20.48 -5.91
CA GLN A 381 -9.18 -20.95 -7.24
C GLN A 381 -7.68 -21.29 -7.30
N LEU A 382 -6.89 -20.84 -6.33
CA LEU A 382 -5.46 -21.12 -6.28
C LEU A 382 -5.21 -22.54 -5.73
N SER A 383 -4.27 -23.26 -6.34
CA SER A 383 -3.87 -24.57 -5.84
C SER A 383 -3.21 -24.46 -4.45
N THR A 384 -3.31 -25.53 -3.67
CA THR A 384 -2.67 -25.59 -2.35
C THR A 384 -1.16 -25.36 -2.41
N GLU A 385 -0.51 -25.78 -3.50
CA GLU A 385 0.93 -25.59 -3.73
C GLU A 385 1.30 -24.11 -3.88
N ILE A 386 0.43 -23.31 -4.50
CA ILE A 386 0.63 -21.87 -4.69
C ILE A 386 0.27 -21.12 -3.40
N ILE A 387 -0.92 -21.41 -2.85
CA ILE A 387 -1.46 -20.63 -1.73
C ILE A 387 -0.62 -20.74 -0.47
N ARG A 388 0.06 -21.87 -0.24
CA ARG A 388 0.97 -22.07 0.93
C ARG A 388 2.19 -21.13 0.93
N LEU A 389 2.49 -20.52 -0.22
CA LEU A 389 3.58 -19.55 -0.38
C LEU A 389 3.13 -18.11 -0.11
N PHE A 390 1.82 -17.86 -0.05
CA PHE A 390 1.26 -16.51 0.09
C PHE A 390 0.77 -16.26 1.50
N PHE A 391 1.28 -15.19 2.11
CA PHE A 391 0.84 -14.69 3.40
C PHE A 391 0.35 -13.25 3.24
N PHE A 392 -0.98 -13.07 3.32
CA PHE A 392 -1.65 -11.78 3.33
C PHE A 392 -1.71 -11.23 4.77
N ALA A 393 -2.41 -10.14 5.00
CA ALA A 393 -2.36 -9.46 6.30
C ALA A 393 -2.72 -10.36 7.49
N TYR A 394 -3.75 -11.21 7.37
CA TYR A 394 -4.13 -12.13 8.44
C TYR A 394 -3.08 -13.20 8.69
N GLU A 395 -2.55 -13.77 7.63
CA GLU A 395 -1.56 -14.84 7.74
C GLU A 395 -0.21 -14.32 8.25
N LYS A 396 0.13 -13.05 7.96
CA LYS A 396 1.34 -12.42 8.53
C LYS A 396 1.27 -12.22 10.05
N LEU A 397 0.09 -12.13 10.64
CA LEU A 397 -0.06 -12.17 12.10
C LEU A 397 0.37 -13.52 12.69
N ASP A 398 -0.04 -14.61 12.03
CA ASP A 398 0.36 -15.96 12.44
C ASP A 398 1.88 -16.18 12.24
N GLU A 399 2.45 -15.63 11.17
CA GLU A 399 3.90 -15.66 10.89
C GLU A 399 4.72 -14.94 11.96
N LEU A 400 4.32 -13.74 12.35
CA LEU A 400 4.97 -12.98 13.42
C LEU A 400 4.94 -13.75 14.74
N ARG A 401 3.79 -14.35 15.10
CA ARG A 401 3.66 -15.17 16.29
C ARG A 401 4.57 -16.40 16.25
N GLU A 402 4.60 -17.13 15.13
CA GLU A 402 5.46 -18.31 14.95
C GLU A 402 6.94 -17.94 15.11
N LEU A 403 7.38 -16.84 14.48
CA LEU A 403 8.76 -16.35 14.57
C LEU A 403 9.13 -15.96 16.01
N CYS A 404 8.25 -15.26 16.74
CA CYS A 404 8.49 -14.93 18.15
C CYS A 404 8.63 -16.19 19.01
N CYS A 405 7.76 -17.17 18.81
CA CYS A 405 7.88 -18.45 19.53
C CYS A 405 9.19 -19.17 19.20
N LEU A 406 9.60 -19.24 17.93
CA LEU A 406 10.83 -19.90 17.50
C LEU A 406 12.09 -19.18 18.02
N ALA A 407 12.09 -17.85 18.06
CA ALA A 407 13.21 -17.03 18.52
C ALA A 407 13.54 -17.21 20.02
N GLU A 408 12.63 -17.77 20.81
CA GLU A 408 12.81 -18.05 22.23
C GLU A 408 13.23 -19.51 22.51
N LEU A 409 13.24 -20.38 21.51
CA LEU A 409 13.73 -21.75 21.67
C LEU A 409 15.25 -21.76 21.66
N ALA A 410 15.84 -22.54 22.56
CA ALA A 410 17.28 -22.77 22.59
C ALA A 410 17.79 -23.44 21.30
N ASP A 411 16.95 -24.31 20.70
CA ASP A 411 17.18 -24.93 19.42
C ASP A 411 15.82 -25.09 18.71
N TYR A 412 15.65 -24.39 17.60
CA TYR A 412 14.45 -24.45 16.75
C TYR A 412 14.59 -25.39 15.56
N SER A 413 15.76 -26.00 15.35
CA SER A 413 16.08 -26.75 14.13
C SER A 413 15.16 -27.97 13.91
N CYS A 414 14.62 -28.55 14.98
CA CYS A 414 13.69 -29.67 14.97
C CYS A 414 12.22 -29.26 15.15
N ASP A 415 11.90 -27.96 15.30
CA ASP A 415 10.53 -27.51 15.45
C ASP A 415 9.75 -27.69 14.15
N ARG A 416 8.53 -28.23 14.27
CA ARG A 416 7.68 -28.52 13.11
C ARG A 416 7.40 -27.27 12.25
N ARG A 417 7.20 -26.13 12.87
CA ARG A 417 6.90 -24.86 12.16
C ARG A 417 8.09 -24.43 11.32
N TYR A 418 9.30 -24.54 11.87
CA TYR A 418 10.55 -24.25 11.17
C TYR A 418 10.76 -25.21 10.00
N LEU A 419 10.63 -26.51 10.22
CA LEU A 419 10.84 -27.53 9.17
C LEU A 419 9.83 -27.36 8.03
N GLN A 420 8.55 -27.15 8.33
CA GLN A 420 7.52 -26.88 7.33
C GLN A 420 7.78 -25.59 6.55
N ASN A 421 8.32 -24.55 7.20
CA ASN A 421 8.72 -23.34 6.51
C ASN A 421 9.90 -23.60 5.57
N GLN A 422 10.94 -24.29 6.02
CA GLN A 422 12.14 -24.56 5.21
C GLN A 422 11.83 -25.42 3.97
N GLU A 423 10.84 -26.32 4.05
CA GLU A 423 10.38 -27.12 2.90
C GLU A 423 9.88 -26.25 1.75
N LEU A 424 9.30 -25.05 2.04
CA LEU A 424 8.78 -24.14 1.02
C LEU A 424 9.86 -23.46 0.19
N PHE A 425 11.08 -23.34 0.74
CA PHE A 425 12.20 -22.66 0.08
C PHE A 425 13.14 -23.61 -0.66
N GLN A 426 12.78 -24.90 -0.73
CA GLN A 426 13.45 -25.83 -1.63
C GLN A 426 13.09 -25.45 -3.07
N THR A 427 14.05 -25.64 -4.00
CA THR A 427 13.88 -25.25 -5.42
C THR A 427 12.63 -25.91 -6.00
N SER A 428 11.72 -25.10 -6.53
CA SER A 428 10.48 -25.55 -7.14
C SER A 428 10.58 -25.49 -8.66
N GLU A 429 10.42 -26.65 -9.33
CA GLU A 429 10.31 -26.74 -10.79
C GLU A 429 9.14 -25.90 -11.34
N LEU A 430 8.10 -25.67 -10.50
CA LEU A 430 6.94 -24.84 -10.87
C LEU A 430 7.27 -23.37 -11.14
N ARG A 431 8.40 -22.89 -10.63
CA ARG A 431 8.80 -21.47 -10.71
C ARG A 431 9.91 -21.22 -11.73
N THR A 432 10.47 -22.28 -12.32
CA THR A 432 11.68 -22.20 -13.14
C THR A 432 11.39 -22.58 -14.59
N ASP A 433 11.78 -21.72 -15.53
CA ASP A 433 11.82 -22.00 -16.98
C ASP A 433 13.26 -21.87 -17.46
N THR A 434 13.90 -23.02 -17.76
CA THR A 434 15.31 -23.07 -18.17
C THR A 434 15.59 -22.32 -19.47
N GLU A 435 14.60 -22.18 -20.34
CA GLU A 435 14.74 -21.42 -21.58
C GLU A 435 14.79 -19.91 -21.29
N VAL A 436 13.95 -19.41 -20.38
CA VAL A 436 13.99 -18.01 -19.93
C VAL A 436 15.35 -17.68 -19.31
N GLN A 437 15.84 -18.56 -18.43
CA GLN A 437 17.15 -18.37 -17.79
C GLN A 437 18.29 -18.29 -18.81
N LYS A 438 18.27 -19.14 -19.84
CA LYS A 438 19.26 -19.09 -20.93
C LYS A 438 19.15 -17.80 -21.72
N GLN A 439 17.94 -17.31 -22.01
CA GLN A 439 17.73 -16.06 -22.73
C GLN A 439 18.25 -14.87 -21.94
N VAL A 440 17.96 -14.80 -20.63
CA VAL A 440 18.50 -13.74 -19.76
C VAL A 440 20.02 -13.79 -19.66
N ALA A 441 20.60 -14.99 -19.51
CA ALA A 441 22.06 -15.16 -19.43
C ALA A 441 22.79 -14.81 -20.76
N ALA A 442 22.09 -14.86 -21.89
CA ALA A 442 22.61 -14.50 -23.20
C ALA A 442 22.61 -12.98 -23.48
N LEU A 443 21.97 -12.17 -22.63
CA LEU A 443 21.94 -10.70 -22.81
C LEU A 443 23.34 -10.10 -22.66
N THR A 444 23.64 -9.16 -23.55
CA THR A 444 24.92 -8.45 -23.61
C THR A 444 24.71 -6.93 -23.61
N GLU A 445 25.73 -6.13 -23.38
CA GLU A 445 25.65 -4.66 -23.43
C GLU A 445 25.06 -4.14 -24.75
N SER A 446 25.24 -4.87 -25.85
CA SER A 446 24.68 -4.49 -27.16
C SER A 446 23.13 -4.54 -27.16
N ASP A 447 22.53 -5.37 -26.35
CA ASP A 447 21.06 -5.50 -26.26
C ASP A 447 20.42 -4.31 -25.55
N PHE A 448 21.18 -3.62 -24.69
CA PHE A 448 20.75 -2.40 -23.98
C PHE A 448 21.07 -1.11 -24.75
N THR A 449 21.77 -1.21 -25.88
CA THR A 449 22.18 -0.06 -26.67
C THR A 449 21.43 -0.02 -28.01
N ARG A 450 20.78 1.11 -28.30
CA ARG A 450 20.12 1.29 -29.61
C ARG A 450 21.15 1.42 -30.73
N ARG A 451 20.96 0.65 -31.80
CA ARG A 451 21.88 0.62 -32.97
C ARG A 451 22.04 1.97 -33.63
N VAL A 452 20.96 2.78 -33.68
CA VAL A 452 20.98 4.10 -34.35
C VAL A 452 20.96 5.20 -33.30
N PRO A 453 21.89 6.19 -33.35
CA PRO A 453 21.93 7.31 -32.42
C PRO A 453 20.65 8.16 -32.44
N ARG A 454 20.35 8.83 -31.33
CA ARG A 454 19.12 9.61 -31.19
C ARG A 454 18.93 10.65 -32.27
N LYS A 455 19.99 11.39 -32.63
CA LYS A 455 19.91 12.48 -33.64
C LYS A 455 19.51 11.95 -35.02
N GLU A 456 20.08 10.82 -35.45
CA GLU A 456 19.74 10.18 -36.73
C GLU A 456 18.29 9.66 -36.71
N ARG A 457 17.87 9.00 -35.65
CA ARG A 457 16.49 8.54 -35.51
C ARG A 457 15.47 9.70 -35.54
N GLN A 458 15.78 10.81 -34.87
CA GLN A 458 14.90 11.99 -34.86
C GLN A 458 14.79 12.62 -36.26
N ALA A 459 15.90 12.67 -37.03
CA ALA A 459 15.89 13.18 -38.40
C ALA A 459 15.00 12.31 -39.30
N THR A 460 15.22 10.99 -39.27
CA THR A 460 14.42 10.02 -40.03
C THR A 460 12.95 10.05 -39.66
N GLN A 461 12.63 10.10 -38.35
CA GLN A 461 11.25 10.15 -37.87
C GLN A 461 10.55 11.47 -38.27
N LYS A 462 11.26 12.59 -38.22
CA LYS A 462 10.70 13.88 -38.61
C LYS A 462 10.33 13.91 -40.11
N GLU A 463 11.17 13.32 -40.95
CA GLU A 463 10.92 13.20 -42.39
C GLU A 463 9.77 12.21 -42.67
N LEU A 464 9.81 11.04 -42.06
CA LEU A 464 8.82 9.97 -42.27
C LEU A 464 7.43 10.35 -41.82
N LEU A 465 7.30 10.89 -40.61
CA LEU A 465 5.99 11.20 -39.99
C LEU A 465 5.43 12.53 -40.47
N ASN A 466 6.26 13.44 -40.94
CA ASN A 466 5.88 14.77 -41.47
C ASN A 466 4.84 15.52 -40.62
N LEU A 467 4.96 15.43 -39.30
CA LEU A 467 4.01 16.02 -38.34
C LEU A 467 4.19 17.55 -38.26
N PRO A 468 3.15 18.29 -37.90
CA PRO A 468 3.22 19.73 -37.65
C PRO A 468 4.16 20.05 -36.48
N LEU A 469 4.50 21.33 -36.28
CA LEU A 469 5.41 21.77 -35.23
C LEU A 469 4.93 21.36 -33.82
N LEU A 470 3.62 21.39 -33.58
CA LEU A 470 2.95 21.01 -32.33
C LEU A 470 1.88 19.97 -32.64
N PRO A 471 2.23 18.71 -32.84
CA PRO A 471 1.26 17.68 -33.18
C PRO A 471 0.35 17.37 -31.99
N THR A 472 -0.92 17.17 -32.30
CA THR A 472 -1.95 16.80 -31.31
C THR A 472 -2.14 15.29 -31.27
N THR A 473 -2.28 14.74 -30.06
CA THR A 473 -2.57 13.33 -29.80
C THR A 473 -3.24 13.18 -28.44
N THR A 474 -3.65 11.97 -28.07
CA THR A 474 -4.14 11.63 -26.73
C THR A 474 -3.17 10.67 -26.02
N ILE A 475 -3.44 10.39 -24.72
CA ILE A 475 -2.57 9.53 -23.90
C ILE A 475 -2.55 8.07 -24.39
N GLY A 476 -3.69 7.56 -24.92
CA GLY A 476 -3.83 6.17 -25.38
C GLY A 476 -5.20 5.57 -25.05
N SER A 477 -5.55 5.49 -23.77
CA SER A 477 -6.84 4.95 -23.34
C SER A 477 -7.99 5.94 -23.50
N PHE A 478 -9.12 5.44 -24.01
CA PHE A 478 -10.41 6.15 -24.05
C PHE A 478 -11.32 5.68 -22.91
N PRO A 479 -12.39 6.45 -22.58
CA PRO A 479 -13.30 6.11 -21.50
C PRO A 479 -13.90 4.71 -21.65
N GLN A 480 -13.84 3.94 -20.57
CA GLN A 480 -14.43 2.59 -20.49
C GLN A 480 -15.95 2.72 -20.32
N THR A 481 -16.68 2.75 -21.45
CA THR A 481 -18.14 2.84 -21.46
C THR A 481 -18.80 1.58 -20.84
N LYS A 482 -20.12 1.64 -20.66
CA LYS A 482 -20.89 0.49 -20.14
C LYS A 482 -20.77 -0.72 -21.09
N GLU A 483 -20.80 -0.48 -22.40
CA GLU A 483 -20.71 -1.50 -23.44
C GLU A 483 -19.35 -2.19 -23.43
N VAL A 484 -18.25 -1.43 -23.32
CA VAL A 484 -16.88 -1.96 -23.20
C VAL A 484 -16.74 -2.84 -21.96
N LYS A 485 -17.26 -2.37 -20.81
CA LYS A 485 -17.23 -3.15 -19.56
C LYS A 485 -18.08 -4.42 -19.65
N GLN A 486 -19.26 -4.34 -20.30
CA GLN A 486 -20.13 -5.50 -20.50
C GLN A 486 -19.50 -6.54 -21.42
N ASN A 487 -18.86 -6.12 -22.53
CA ASN A 487 -18.15 -7.00 -23.45
C ASN A 487 -17.11 -7.86 -22.70
N ARG A 488 -16.29 -7.22 -21.86
CA ARG A 488 -15.29 -7.91 -21.02
C ARG A 488 -15.94 -8.84 -19.98
N THR A 489 -17.00 -8.38 -19.32
CA THR A 489 -17.71 -9.17 -18.31
C THR A 489 -18.33 -10.43 -18.92
N LYS A 490 -18.97 -10.32 -20.09
CA LYS A 490 -19.57 -11.45 -20.81
C LYS A 490 -18.52 -12.46 -21.23
N PHE A 491 -17.38 -11.98 -21.77
CA PHE A 491 -16.25 -12.86 -22.12
C PHE A 491 -15.70 -13.58 -20.90
N GLY A 492 -15.45 -12.88 -19.80
CA GLY A 492 -14.95 -13.47 -18.55
C GLY A 492 -15.89 -14.50 -17.92
N LYS A 493 -17.21 -14.42 -18.20
CA LYS A 493 -18.21 -15.41 -17.79
C LYS A 493 -18.42 -16.55 -18.80
N GLY A 494 -17.75 -16.50 -19.96
CA GLY A 494 -17.97 -17.46 -21.05
C GLY A 494 -19.30 -17.30 -21.77
N GLU A 495 -19.99 -16.14 -21.64
CA GLU A 495 -21.26 -15.85 -22.30
C GLU A 495 -21.07 -15.52 -23.79
N ILE A 496 -19.88 -15.08 -24.19
CA ILE A 496 -19.48 -14.83 -25.58
C ILE A 496 -18.14 -15.48 -25.89
N SER A 497 -17.91 -15.82 -27.16
CA SER A 497 -16.64 -16.39 -27.62
C SER A 497 -15.51 -15.34 -27.65
N GLU A 498 -14.25 -15.81 -27.71
CA GLU A 498 -13.08 -14.93 -27.90
C GLU A 498 -13.18 -14.14 -29.21
N GLU A 499 -13.70 -14.77 -30.27
CA GLU A 499 -13.89 -14.14 -31.57
C GLU A 499 -14.91 -12.99 -31.48
N GLU A 500 -16.06 -13.22 -30.86
CA GLU A 500 -17.08 -12.18 -30.63
C GLU A 500 -16.55 -11.06 -29.77
N TYR A 501 -15.85 -11.37 -28.67
CA TYR A 501 -15.18 -10.39 -27.81
C TYR A 501 -14.23 -9.49 -28.60
N ARG A 502 -13.38 -10.08 -29.44
CA ARG A 502 -12.40 -9.36 -30.28
C ARG A 502 -13.09 -8.52 -31.36
N ASN A 503 -14.15 -9.03 -31.98
CA ASN A 503 -14.90 -8.29 -32.99
C ASN A 503 -15.61 -7.07 -32.39
N ASN A 504 -16.18 -7.18 -31.20
CA ASN A 504 -16.75 -6.06 -30.47
C ASN A 504 -15.67 -5.01 -30.14
N ALA A 505 -14.49 -5.44 -29.66
CA ALA A 505 -13.36 -4.53 -29.39
C ALA A 505 -12.90 -3.79 -30.65
N LYS A 506 -12.83 -4.47 -31.83
CA LYS A 506 -12.57 -3.84 -33.13
C LYS A 506 -13.62 -2.79 -33.48
N GLY A 507 -14.89 -3.03 -33.18
CA GLY A 507 -15.96 -2.04 -33.36
C GLY A 507 -15.69 -0.76 -32.57
N PHE A 508 -15.34 -0.89 -31.29
CA PHE A 508 -14.99 0.27 -30.45
C PHE A 508 -13.74 1.01 -30.96
N ILE A 509 -12.71 0.28 -31.44
CA ILE A 509 -11.52 0.88 -32.05
C ILE A 509 -11.88 1.68 -33.29
N ARG A 510 -12.71 1.13 -34.21
CA ARG A 510 -13.15 1.84 -35.42
C ARG A 510 -13.85 3.15 -35.07
N ASP A 511 -14.79 3.12 -34.14
CA ASP A 511 -15.56 4.30 -33.75
C ASP A 511 -14.66 5.34 -33.06
N CYS A 512 -13.64 4.89 -32.30
CA CYS A 512 -12.63 5.75 -31.68
C CYS A 512 -11.72 6.43 -32.73
N ILE A 513 -11.26 5.70 -33.73
CA ILE A 513 -10.42 6.26 -34.82
C ILE A 513 -11.22 7.32 -35.59
N ALA A 514 -12.46 7.01 -35.99
CA ALA A 514 -13.33 7.95 -36.69
C ALA A 514 -13.59 9.24 -35.87
N LEU A 515 -13.80 9.11 -34.55
CA LEU A 515 -13.96 10.26 -33.67
C LEU A 515 -12.72 11.16 -33.68
N GLN A 516 -11.53 10.58 -33.55
CA GLN A 516 -10.25 11.32 -33.52
C GLN A 516 -9.97 12.02 -34.86
N GLU A 517 -10.29 11.38 -35.98
CA GLU A 517 -10.21 12.00 -37.31
C GLU A 517 -11.16 13.21 -37.45
N ASN A 518 -12.41 13.06 -36.99
CA ASN A 518 -13.38 14.14 -37.02
C ASN A 518 -12.99 15.34 -36.13
N ILE A 519 -12.31 15.09 -35.02
CA ILE A 519 -11.76 16.14 -34.15
C ILE A 519 -10.53 16.80 -34.78
N GLY A 520 -9.85 16.12 -35.70
CA GLY A 520 -8.69 16.63 -36.40
C GLY A 520 -7.36 16.39 -35.66
N LEU A 521 -7.24 15.33 -34.84
CA LEU A 521 -5.97 14.96 -34.21
C LEU A 521 -4.93 14.55 -35.27
N ASP A 522 -3.67 14.88 -35.00
CA ASP A 522 -2.56 14.59 -35.92
C ASP A 522 -2.08 13.14 -35.81
N VAL A 523 -1.93 12.63 -34.60
CA VAL A 523 -1.56 11.24 -34.30
C VAL A 523 -2.67 10.59 -33.51
N LEU A 524 -3.15 9.44 -33.98
CA LEU A 524 -4.29 8.74 -33.39
C LEU A 524 -3.84 7.66 -32.42
N VAL A 525 -4.77 7.16 -31.59
CA VAL A 525 -4.58 6.01 -30.73
C VAL A 525 -5.73 5.03 -30.91
N HIS A 526 -5.52 3.74 -30.63
CA HIS A 526 -6.59 2.74 -30.79
C HIS A 526 -7.60 2.69 -29.64
N GLY A 527 -7.37 3.44 -28.54
CA GLY A 527 -8.30 3.61 -27.42
C GLY A 527 -8.22 2.56 -26.31
N GLU A 528 -7.44 1.49 -26.47
CA GLU A 528 -7.17 0.45 -25.46
C GLU A 528 -8.41 -0.30 -24.92
N PHE A 529 -9.40 -0.57 -25.77
CA PHE A 529 -10.67 -1.19 -25.37
C PHE A 529 -10.55 -2.67 -24.97
N GLU A 530 -9.46 -3.33 -25.34
CA GLU A 530 -9.12 -4.69 -24.95
C GLU A 530 -8.61 -4.80 -23.51
N ARG A 531 -8.20 -3.69 -22.88
CA ARG A 531 -7.56 -3.66 -21.56
C ARG A 531 -8.53 -3.27 -20.46
N ASN A 532 -8.39 -3.91 -19.29
CA ASN A 532 -9.03 -3.49 -18.04
C ASN A 532 -8.10 -2.60 -17.20
N ASP A 533 -6.84 -3.01 -17.10
CA ASP A 533 -5.75 -2.34 -16.40
C ASP A 533 -4.46 -2.50 -17.19
N MET A 534 -3.57 -1.52 -17.09
CA MET A 534 -2.33 -1.50 -17.90
C MET A 534 -1.29 -2.54 -17.46
N VAL A 535 -1.45 -3.18 -16.31
CA VAL A 535 -0.52 -4.19 -15.79
C VAL A 535 -1.16 -5.57 -15.78
N GLU A 536 -2.39 -5.71 -15.28
CA GLU A 536 -3.15 -6.96 -15.27
C GLU A 536 -3.26 -7.54 -16.69
N PHE A 537 -3.62 -6.71 -17.67
CA PHE A 537 -3.73 -7.14 -19.08
C PHE A 537 -2.41 -7.75 -19.63
N PHE A 538 -1.27 -7.12 -19.36
CA PHE A 538 0.02 -7.66 -19.82
C PHE A 538 0.39 -8.94 -19.07
N GLY A 539 0.21 -8.97 -17.75
CA GLY A 539 0.47 -10.13 -16.93
C GLY A 539 -0.33 -11.37 -17.37
N GLU A 540 -1.63 -11.21 -17.73
CA GLU A 540 -2.50 -12.28 -18.23
C GLU A 540 -1.97 -12.90 -19.54
N ASN A 541 -1.23 -12.14 -20.34
CA ASN A 541 -0.64 -12.58 -21.60
C ASN A 541 0.81 -13.10 -21.47
N LEU A 542 1.36 -13.10 -20.25
CA LEU A 542 2.67 -13.64 -19.92
C LEU A 542 2.53 -14.94 -19.11
N SER A 543 3.44 -15.89 -19.27
CA SER A 543 3.59 -16.99 -18.30
C SER A 543 4.31 -16.49 -17.05
N GLY A 544 4.30 -17.25 -15.97
CA GLY A 544 4.95 -16.90 -14.71
C GLY A 544 4.15 -15.95 -13.83
N TYR A 545 2.96 -15.51 -14.26
CA TYR A 545 2.05 -14.69 -13.45
C TYR A 545 0.91 -15.49 -12.85
N VAL A 546 0.52 -15.11 -11.64
CA VAL A 546 -0.67 -15.61 -10.93
C VAL A 546 -1.57 -14.44 -10.57
N PHE A 547 -2.89 -14.65 -10.63
CA PHE A 547 -3.91 -13.65 -10.38
C PHE A 547 -4.83 -14.07 -9.25
N THR A 548 -5.20 -13.09 -8.42
CA THR A 548 -6.15 -13.25 -7.32
C THR A 548 -7.57 -12.84 -7.72
N ILE A 549 -8.57 -13.36 -7.03
CA ILE A 549 -9.98 -12.92 -7.14
C ILE A 549 -10.28 -11.86 -6.09
N GLY A 550 -9.87 -12.12 -4.84
CA GLY A 550 -10.12 -11.28 -3.67
C GLY A 550 -8.91 -10.49 -3.17
N GLY A 551 -7.76 -10.58 -3.84
CA GLY A 551 -6.49 -9.95 -3.43
C GLY A 551 -6.43 -8.43 -3.61
N TRP A 552 -7.45 -7.74 -3.10
CA TRP A 552 -7.58 -6.28 -3.21
C TRP A 552 -6.65 -5.55 -2.26
N VAL A 553 -5.95 -4.56 -2.80
CA VAL A 553 -5.09 -3.64 -2.07
C VAL A 553 -5.57 -2.21 -2.29
N GLN A 554 -5.47 -1.38 -1.26
CA GLN A 554 -5.84 0.04 -1.34
C GLN A 554 -4.88 0.80 -2.27
N SER A 555 -5.45 1.56 -3.22
CA SER A 555 -4.68 2.46 -4.10
C SER A 555 -4.82 3.92 -3.65
N TYR A 556 -6.02 4.46 -3.66
CA TYR A 556 -6.37 5.76 -3.08
C TYR A 556 -7.88 5.84 -2.83
N GLY A 557 -8.31 6.57 -1.80
CA GLY A 557 -9.72 6.75 -1.50
C GLY A 557 -10.49 5.44 -1.46
N THR A 558 -11.49 5.28 -2.31
CA THR A 558 -12.28 4.05 -2.47
C THR A 558 -11.73 3.10 -3.53
N ARG A 559 -10.67 3.50 -4.27
CA ARG A 559 -10.09 2.65 -5.30
C ARG A 559 -9.22 1.54 -4.70
N GLY A 560 -9.58 0.29 -4.98
CA GLY A 560 -8.73 -0.88 -4.79
C GLY A 560 -8.19 -1.38 -6.13
N VAL A 561 -7.03 -2.02 -6.09
CA VAL A 561 -6.39 -2.72 -7.21
C VAL A 561 -6.07 -4.14 -6.78
N LYS A 562 -5.94 -5.05 -7.75
CA LYS A 562 -5.44 -6.41 -7.54
C LYS A 562 -4.11 -6.55 -8.28
N PRO A 563 -2.98 -6.31 -7.61
CA PRO A 563 -1.69 -6.44 -8.27
C PRO A 563 -1.47 -7.87 -8.76
N PRO A 564 -1.03 -8.07 -10.00
CA PRO A 564 -0.57 -9.37 -10.46
C PRO A 564 0.60 -9.88 -9.61
N ILE A 565 0.77 -11.19 -9.53
CA ILE A 565 1.85 -11.82 -8.75
C ILE A 565 2.85 -12.43 -9.73
N VAL A 566 4.10 -11.99 -9.68
CA VAL A 566 5.22 -12.63 -10.40
C VAL A 566 5.59 -13.88 -9.62
N PHE A 567 5.02 -15.02 -10.03
CA PHE A 567 5.17 -16.29 -9.33
C PHE A 567 6.41 -17.08 -9.81
N GLY A 568 6.61 -17.13 -11.10
CA GLY A 568 7.69 -17.90 -11.74
C GLY A 568 8.42 -17.10 -12.81
N ASP A 569 9.28 -17.75 -13.57
CA ASP A 569 9.99 -17.14 -14.69
C ASP A 569 9.01 -16.65 -15.75
N VAL A 570 9.21 -15.42 -16.21
CA VAL A 570 8.26 -14.70 -17.07
C VAL A 570 8.62 -14.89 -18.54
N LYS A 571 7.63 -15.30 -19.34
CA LYS A 571 7.80 -15.51 -20.78
C LYS A 571 6.56 -15.05 -21.54
N ARG A 572 6.76 -14.39 -22.66
CA ARG A 572 5.69 -14.01 -23.58
C ARG A 572 5.19 -15.25 -24.35
N LYS A 573 3.91 -15.54 -24.26
CA LYS A 573 3.26 -16.68 -24.92
C LYS A 573 2.98 -16.43 -26.40
N LYS A 574 2.51 -15.21 -26.72
CA LYS A 574 2.11 -14.78 -28.08
C LYS A 574 2.23 -13.25 -28.20
N SER A 575 2.06 -12.75 -29.41
CA SER A 575 1.90 -11.30 -29.61
C SER A 575 0.69 -10.76 -28.83
N ILE A 576 0.87 -9.67 -28.10
CA ILE A 576 -0.15 -9.17 -27.15
C ILE A 576 -1.03 -8.11 -27.81
N THR A 577 -0.42 -7.06 -28.40
CA THR A 577 -1.13 -5.85 -28.87
C THR A 577 -1.11 -5.67 -30.39
N THR A 578 -0.26 -6.42 -31.10
CA THR A 578 0.02 -6.21 -32.53
C THR A 578 -1.22 -6.26 -33.41
N ASP A 579 -2.16 -7.17 -33.13
CA ASP A 579 -3.37 -7.33 -33.94
C ASP A 579 -4.30 -6.12 -33.84
N TYR A 580 -4.42 -5.54 -32.64
CA TYR A 580 -5.24 -4.35 -32.44
C TYR A 580 -4.63 -3.11 -33.09
N ILE A 581 -3.31 -2.94 -32.99
CA ILE A 581 -2.61 -1.82 -33.64
C ILE A 581 -2.63 -1.97 -35.15
N ARG A 582 -2.41 -3.18 -35.69
CA ARG A 582 -2.51 -3.45 -37.13
C ARG A 582 -3.91 -3.13 -37.65
N TYR A 583 -4.95 -3.53 -36.89
CA TYR A 583 -6.32 -3.20 -37.24
C TYR A 583 -6.57 -1.68 -37.22
N ALA A 584 -6.14 -0.98 -36.18
CA ALA A 584 -6.30 0.47 -36.08
C ALA A 584 -5.60 1.20 -37.25
N ASN A 585 -4.38 0.81 -37.60
CA ASN A 585 -3.66 1.34 -38.77
C ASN A 585 -4.37 1.06 -40.11
N SER A 586 -5.17 0.00 -40.22
CA SER A 586 -5.93 -0.30 -41.43
C SER A 586 -7.17 0.59 -41.62
N LEU A 587 -7.52 1.40 -40.65
CA LEU A 587 -8.71 2.25 -40.65
C LEU A 587 -8.43 3.71 -41.03
N THR A 588 -7.17 4.12 -41.13
CA THR A 588 -6.76 5.52 -41.31
C THR A 588 -5.44 5.62 -42.05
N ASP A 589 -5.24 6.74 -42.75
CA ASP A 589 -3.94 7.09 -43.37
C ASP A 589 -3.03 7.88 -42.40
N LYS A 590 -3.53 8.25 -41.21
CA LYS A 590 -2.74 8.91 -40.17
C LYS A 590 -1.94 7.91 -39.35
N ASP A 591 -0.86 8.39 -38.73
CA ASP A 591 -0.08 7.57 -37.80
C ASP A 591 -0.91 7.19 -36.55
N VAL A 592 -0.88 5.91 -36.17
CA VAL A 592 -1.50 5.40 -34.94
C VAL A 592 -0.42 5.01 -33.95
N ASN A 593 -0.46 5.67 -32.78
CA ASN A 593 0.46 5.41 -31.69
C ASN A 593 0.07 4.14 -30.92
N GLY A 594 1.00 3.18 -30.84
CA GLY A 594 0.84 1.97 -30.03
C GLY A 594 1.32 2.19 -28.60
N MET A 595 0.53 1.71 -27.62
CA MET A 595 0.83 1.85 -26.20
C MET A 595 1.25 0.51 -25.59
N LEU A 596 2.43 0.51 -24.96
CA LEU A 596 2.95 -0.63 -24.19
C LEU A 596 3.32 -0.16 -22.79
N THR A 597 3.03 -0.98 -21.80
CA THR A 597 3.54 -0.76 -20.44
C THR A 597 4.96 -1.34 -20.36
N GLY A 598 5.91 -0.52 -19.94
CA GLY A 598 7.30 -0.95 -19.82
C GLY A 598 7.53 -1.93 -18.65
N PRO A 599 8.59 -2.75 -18.69
CA PRO A 599 8.87 -3.80 -17.71
C PRO A 599 9.03 -3.27 -16.29
N VAL A 600 9.61 -2.08 -16.11
CA VAL A 600 9.74 -1.42 -14.80
C VAL A 600 8.37 -1.13 -14.18
N THR A 601 7.43 -0.59 -14.98
CA THR A 601 6.08 -0.29 -14.50
C THR A 601 5.31 -1.57 -14.22
N ILE A 602 5.38 -2.57 -15.09
CA ILE A 602 4.72 -3.87 -14.89
C ILE A 602 5.18 -4.48 -13.56
N LEU A 603 6.48 -4.54 -13.32
CA LEU A 603 7.03 -5.11 -12.09
C LEU A 603 6.64 -4.33 -10.84
N ASN A 604 6.76 -2.99 -10.87
CA ASN A 604 6.46 -2.14 -9.71
C ASN A 604 4.97 -2.11 -9.34
N TRP A 605 4.08 -2.50 -10.24
CA TRP A 605 2.64 -2.63 -9.98
C TRP A 605 2.22 -4.08 -9.72
N SER A 606 3.17 -5.00 -9.65
CA SER A 606 2.99 -6.41 -9.30
C SER A 606 3.53 -6.70 -7.90
N PHE A 607 3.17 -7.85 -7.33
CA PHE A 607 3.91 -8.42 -6.22
C PHE A 607 5.10 -9.20 -6.79
N PRO A 608 6.33 -8.70 -6.64
CA PRO A 608 7.51 -9.35 -7.18
C PRO A 608 7.86 -10.60 -6.36
N ARG A 609 8.42 -11.60 -7.01
CA ARG A 609 9.06 -12.73 -6.31
C ARG A 609 10.34 -12.25 -5.59
N GLU A 610 10.75 -12.97 -4.54
CA GLU A 610 11.88 -12.55 -3.67
C GLU A 610 13.11 -13.44 -3.82
N ASP A 611 13.05 -14.49 -4.65
CA ASP A 611 14.12 -15.48 -4.84
C ASP A 611 15.08 -15.14 -5.99
N ILE A 612 14.75 -14.16 -6.84
CA ILE A 612 15.65 -13.61 -7.87
C ILE A 612 15.70 -12.08 -7.77
N SER A 613 16.69 -11.48 -8.41
CA SER A 613 16.86 -10.04 -8.37
C SER A 613 15.76 -9.29 -9.14
N THR A 614 15.45 -8.06 -8.71
CA THR A 614 14.56 -7.14 -9.43
C THR A 614 15.02 -6.90 -10.87
N GLN A 615 16.32 -6.81 -11.10
CA GLN A 615 16.91 -6.62 -12.41
C GLN A 615 16.63 -7.82 -13.33
N GLU A 616 16.81 -9.03 -12.83
CA GLU A 616 16.51 -10.26 -13.57
C GLU A 616 15.04 -10.35 -13.96
N MET A 617 14.12 -10.07 -13.02
CA MET A 617 12.68 -10.00 -13.33
C MET A 617 12.37 -8.97 -14.42
N MET A 618 13.01 -7.80 -14.38
CA MET A 618 12.83 -6.77 -15.44
C MET A 618 13.33 -7.24 -16.81
N TYR A 619 14.42 -8.00 -16.84
CA TYR A 619 14.93 -8.60 -18.09
C TYR A 619 13.96 -9.63 -18.64
N GLN A 620 13.45 -10.53 -17.79
CA GLN A 620 12.45 -11.53 -18.19
C GLN A 620 11.17 -10.90 -18.75
N ILE A 621 10.67 -9.81 -18.14
CA ILE A 621 9.48 -9.10 -18.62
C ILE A 621 9.77 -8.34 -19.92
N GLY A 622 10.99 -7.87 -20.11
CA GLY A 622 11.42 -7.12 -21.30
C GLY A 622 11.63 -7.95 -22.56
N LEU A 623 12.02 -9.23 -22.41
CA LEU A 623 12.21 -10.20 -23.48
C LEU A 623 10.86 -10.70 -24.04
#